data_ca12604a7fab08b6f9a8722180dffdeb
#
_entry.id   ca12604a7fab08b6f9a8722180dffdeb
#
_cell.length_a   1.000
_cell.length_b   1.000
_cell.length_c   1.000
_cell.angle_alpha   90.00
_cell.angle_beta   90.00
_cell.angle_gamma   90.00
#
_symmetry.space_group_name_H-M   'P 1'
#
loop_
_entity.id
_entity.type
_entity.pdbx_description
1 polymer ?
#
loop_
_entity_poly.entity_id
_entity_poly.type
_entity_poly.pdbx_seq_one_letter_code
_entity_poly.pdbx_strand_id
1 'polypeptide(L)'
;MRIRYFILIFAALVTFASCGEKKKKSYDEIAMSGLTTRTENLKINLKAFANKGTLIGQMYGSLSGMGWNRWECDSDRCDMKALCGYRPAANGYELAGIESGKQQNADGVPFKAIREDVLNHFRKGGLLIMNWTMPHYNGNADLLEEYTKQVAKYLDTLQDGYGIKAPVVLNLLPIDGKAWYCQLSKDEYIELYKKLQDLLEDNDVTNVVYGYSETYKPGKKLMERYPDHQIDVINVTYLQTRNAIRLPLYQQSMKEIITQALPFAQEHNNAFGMTTGIESIGDSSIFSEVLLPELKQHHIAYLMFGRNQGEPINEHYYTPYPGVANSKTHGFMELVNDDVSVFLEKLNGLYLEH
;
A
#
# COMPACT_ATOMS: atom_id res chain seq x y z
N MET A 1 30.34 26.27 -83.74
CA MET A 1 29.16 26.31 -82.93
C MET A 1 29.22 25.10 -81.98
N ARG A 2 29.63 25.25 -80.68
CA ARG A 2 29.86 24.17 -79.71
C ARG A 2 28.77 24.24 -78.66
N ILE A 3 27.89 23.22 -78.63
CA ILE A 3 26.83 23.04 -77.63
C ILE A 3 27.47 22.32 -76.47
N ARG A 4 27.43 22.95 -75.29
CA ARG A 4 27.83 22.35 -74.01
C ARG A 4 26.61 21.75 -73.37
N TYR A 5 26.61 20.46 -73.16
CA TYR A 5 25.65 19.76 -72.34
C TYR A 5 25.98 19.95 -70.86
N PHE A 6 25.06 20.50 -70.08
CA PHE A 6 25.08 20.50 -68.64
C PHE A 6 24.39 19.23 -68.15
N ILE A 7 25.16 18.36 -67.50
CA ILE A 7 24.58 17.20 -66.79
C ILE A 7 24.26 17.67 -65.40
N LEU A 8 22.94 17.72 -65.03
CA LEU A 8 22.44 17.92 -63.69
C LEU A 8 22.43 16.57 -63.01
N ILE A 9 23.29 16.39 -61.98
CA ILE A 9 23.28 15.25 -61.10
C ILE A 9 22.25 15.57 -59.98
N PHE A 10 21.12 14.87 -60.01
CA PHE A 10 20.15 14.88 -58.91
C PHE A 10 20.64 13.93 -57.81
N ALA A 11 21.20 14.49 -56.72
CA ALA A 11 21.51 13.74 -55.53
C ALA A 11 20.20 13.52 -54.76
N ALA A 12 19.65 12.31 -54.82
CA ALA A 12 18.53 11.90 -53.95
C ALA A 12 19.04 11.73 -52.53
N LEU A 13 18.73 12.69 -51.66
CA LEU A 13 18.88 12.55 -50.22
C LEU A 13 17.79 11.58 -49.72
N VAL A 14 18.18 10.34 -49.47
CA VAL A 14 17.36 9.38 -48.72
C VAL A 14 17.48 9.76 -47.25
N THR A 15 16.51 10.49 -46.73
CA THR A 15 16.33 10.70 -45.32
C THR A 15 15.77 9.40 -44.72
N PHE A 16 16.64 8.65 -44.05
CA PHE A 16 16.17 7.60 -43.12
C PHE A 16 15.38 8.30 -42.02
N ALA A 17 14.05 8.24 -42.10
CA ALA A 17 13.20 8.52 -40.98
C ALA A 17 13.42 7.41 -39.95
N SER A 18 14.31 7.65 -39.00
CA SER A 18 14.34 6.88 -37.75
C SER A 18 12.97 7.00 -37.10
N CYS A 19 12.22 5.91 -37.12
CA CYS A 19 11.00 5.77 -36.37
C CYS A 19 11.40 5.66 -34.89
N GLY A 20 11.79 6.80 -34.30
CA GLY A 20 11.94 6.91 -32.86
C GLY A 20 10.57 6.67 -32.25
N GLU A 21 10.43 5.62 -31.44
CA GLU A 21 9.30 5.43 -30.56
C GLU A 21 9.06 6.76 -29.85
N LYS A 22 7.93 7.40 -30.16
CA LYS A 22 7.48 8.57 -29.41
C LYS A 22 7.19 8.06 -28.01
N LYS A 23 8.11 8.27 -27.06
CA LYS A 23 7.83 8.15 -25.63
C LYS A 23 6.50 8.89 -25.43
N LYS A 24 5.44 8.17 -25.03
CA LYS A 24 4.19 8.79 -24.62
C LYS A 24 4.56 9.84 -23.57
N LYS A 25 4.25 11.10 -23.84
CA LYS A 25 4.43 12.14 -22.83
C LYS A 25 3.61 11.73 -21.63
N SER A 26 4.26 11.46 -20.51
CA SER A 26 3.59 11.33 -19.21
C SER A 26 2.93 12.68 -18.94
N TYR A 27 1.64 12.66 -18.62
CA TYR A 27 0.92 13.84 -18.15
C TYR A 27 1.18 14.12 -16.66
N ASP A 28 1.98 13.28 -16.00
CA ASP A 28 2.48 13.54 -14.66
C ASP A 28 3.75 14.40 -14.73
N GLU A 29 3.69 15.56 -14.09
CA GLU A 29 4.87 16.38 -13.88
C GLU A 29 5.76 15.74 -12.84
N ILE A 30 7.06 15.72 -13.08
CA ILE A 30 8.07 15.27 -12.13
C ILE A 30 8.49 16.46 -11.27
N ALA A 31 8.34 16.34 -9.96
CA ALA A 31 8.77 17.32 -9.00
C ALA A 31 10.30 17.39 -8.88
N MET A 32 10.85 18.40 -8.22
CA MET A 32 12.30 18.55 -8.01
C MET A 32 12.92 17.40 -7.19
N SER A 33 12.10 16.67 -6.44
CA SER A 33 12.48 15.46 -5.71
C SER A 33 12.70 14.22 -6.60
N GLY A 34 12.36 14.29 -7.90
CA GLY A 34 12.34 13.12 -8.79
C GLY A 34 11.04 12.30 -8.74
N LEU A 35 10.12 12.61 -7.83
CA LEU A 35 8.81 11.96 -7.72
C LEU A 35 7.78 12.63 -8.63
N THR A 36 6.66 11.93 -8.94
CA THR A 36 5.52 12.60 -9.57
C THR A 36 4.91 13.61 -8.62
N THR A 37 4.33 14.69 -9.14
CA THR A 37 3.64 15.71 -8.31
C THR A 37 2.56 15.08 -7.43
N ARG A 38 1.84 14.06 -7.93
CA ARG A 38 0.84 13.34 -7.13
C ARG A 38 1.44 12.53 -5.99
N THR A 39 2.64 11.99 -6.18
CA THR A 39 3.36 11.27 -5.13
C THR A 39 3.82 12.23 -4.04
N GLU A 40 4.32 13.40 -4.39
CA GLU A 40 4.63 14.46 -3.42
C GLU A 40 3.38 14.92 -2.67
N ASN A 41 2.27 15.12 -3.37
CA ASN A 41 1.01 15.49 -2.74
C ASN A 41 0.54 14.40 -1.78
N LEU A 42 0.64 13.11 -2.13
CA LEU A 42 0.33 12.01 -1.21
C LEU A 42 1.14 12.11 0.08
N LYS A 43 2.45 12.31 -0.03
CA LYS A 43 3.38 12.42 1.09
C LYS A 43 2.99 13.54 2.06
N ILE A 44 2.61 14.69 1.53
CA ILE A 44 2.18 15.87 2.32
C ILE A 44 0.78 15.63 2.90
N ASN A 45 -0.16 15.23 2.04
CA ASN A 45 -1.58 15.16 2.37
C ASN A 45 -1.90 14.04 3.35
N LEU A 46 -1.20 12.90 3.30
CA LEU A 46 -1.43 11.79 4.23
C LEU A 46 -1.21 12.24 5.69
N LYS A 47 -0.20 13.06 5.94
CA LYS A 47 0.03 13.67 7.27
C LYS A 47 -1.05 14.69 7.64
N ALA A 48 -1.45 15.50 6.69
CA ALA A 48 -2.48 16.52 6.92
C ALA A 48 -3.88 15.90 7.18
N PHE A 49 -4.20 14.78 6.52
CA PHE A 49 -5.46 14.06 6.73
C PHE A 49 -5.59 13.47 8.13
N ALA A 50 -4.50 13.06 8.76
CA ALA A 50 -4.52 12.57 10.14
C ALA A 50 -5.13 13.57 11.14
N ASN A 51 -5.09 14.87 10.83
CA ASN A 51 -5.71 15.92 11.64
C ASN A 51 -7.22 16.09 11.37
N LYS A 52 -7.75 15.47 10.32
CA LYS A 52 -9.16 15.56 9.90
C LYS A 52 -9.96 14.31 10.20
N GLY A 53 -9.27 13.18 10.39
CA GLY A 53 -9.83 11.87 10.64
C GLY A 53 -8.87 10.76 10.23
N THR A 54 -9.30 9.52 10.41
CA THR A 54 -8.53 8.32 10.09
C THR A 54 -9.10 7.62 8.86
N LEU A 55 -8.27 7.35 7.85
CA LEU A 55 -8.67 6.60 6.68
C LEU A 55 -8.91 5.13 7.07
N ILE A 56 -10.15 4.67 6.96
CA ILE A 56 -10.50 3.27 7.27
C ILE A 56 -10.21 2.41 6.06
N GLY A 57 -9.37 1.40 6.24
CA GLY A 57 -8.86 0.55 5.17
C GLY A 57 -9.02 -0.94 5.42
N GLN A 58 -8.72 -1.73 4.38
CA GLN A 58 -8.69 -3.18 4.47
C GLN A 58 -7.69 -3.79 3.49
N MET A 59 -7.01 -4.85 3.92
CA MET A 59 -6.19 -5.65 3.02
C MET A 59 -7.09 -6.34 1.98
N TYR A 60 -6.84 -6.08 0.69
CA TYR A 60 -7.61 -6.61 -0.46
C TYR A 60 -9.12 -6.32 -0.42
N GLY A 61 -9.56 -5.24 0.26
CA GLY A 61 -10.97 -5.00 0.57
C GLY A 61 -11.91 -4.88 -0.63
N SER A 62 -11.39 -4.60 -1.83
CA SER A 62 -12.14 -4.59 -3.10
C SER A 62 -11.79 -5.75 -4.03
N LEU A 63 -10.89 -6.66 -3.62
CA LEU A 63 -10.47 -7.82 -4.40
C LEU A 63 -11.01 -9.15 -3.87
N SER A 64 -11.18 -9.27 -2.56
CA SER A 64 -11.68 -10.50 -1.95
C SER A 64 -12.51 -10.22 -0.71
N GLY A 65 -13.37 -11.15 -0.37
CA GLY A 65 -14.19 -11.13 0.84
C GLY A 65 -14.69 -12.53 1.17
N MET A 66 -15.70 -12.60 2.01
CA MET A 66 -16.26 -13.87 2.46
C MET A 66 -17.10 -14.51 1.33
N GLY A 67 -16.65 -15.67 0.85
CA GLY A 67 -17.28 -16.42 -0.22
C GLY A 67 -17.15 -15.81 -1.62
N TRP A 68 -16.16 -14.93 -1.83
CA TRP A 68 -15.92 -14.36 -3.17
C TRP A 68 -14.49 -13.85 -3.35
N ASN A 69 -14.04 -13.84 -4.60
CA ASN A 69 -12.89 -13.09 -5.05
C ASN A 69 -13.16 -12.49 -6.44
N ARG A 70 -12.52 -11.38 -6.76
CA ARG A 70 -12.82 -10.61 -7.98
C ARG A 70 -12.23 -11.21 -9.24
N TRP A 71 -11.17 -11.98 -9.14
CA TRP A 71 -10.51 -12.59 -10.30
C TRP A 71 -11.21 -13.86 -10.81
N GLU A 72 -12.14 -14.42 -10.05
CA GLU A 72 -13.01 -15.52 -10.46
C GLU A 72 -14.41 -15.06 -10.82
N CYS A 73 -14.85 -13.92 -10.26
CA CYS A 73 -16.15 -13.35 -10.58
C CYS A 73 -16.00 -11.84 -10.90
N ASP A 74 -16.46 -11.42 -12.06
CA ASP A 74 -16.50 -10.01 -12.44
C ASP A 74 -17.62 -9.29 -11.68
N SER A 75 -17.33 -8.86 -10.47
CA SER A 75 -18.28 -8.13 -9.62
C SER A 75 -17.63 -6.94 -8.92
N ASP A 76 -18.35 -5.82 -8.80
CA ASP A 76 -17.96 -4.66 -7.98
C ASP A 76 -18.31 -4.91 -6.49
N ARG A 77 -18.06 -6.15 -6.03
CA ARG A 77 -18.31 -6.55 -4.62
C ARG A 77 -17.26 -5.91 -3.71
N CYS A 78 -17.71 -5.59 -2.51
CA CYS A 78 -16.89 -5.21 -1.38
C CYS A 78 -17.73 -5.50 -0.12
N ASP A 79 -17.23 -6.33 0.79
CA ASP A 79 -17.95 -6.71 2.01
C ASP A 79 -18.31 -5.49 2.84
N MET A 80 -17.38 -4.57 3.00
CA MET A 80 -17.59 -3.33 3.77
C MET A 80 -18.68 -2.47 3.13
N LYS A 81 -18.63 -2.25 1.79
CA LYS A 81 -19.66 -1.49 1.08
C LYS A 81 -21.04 -2.15 1.19
N ALA A 82 -21.11 -3.45 1.04
CA ALA A 82 -22.37 -4.17 1.11
C ALA A 82 -22.99 -4.16 2.51
N LEU A 83 -22.15 -4.03 3.56
CA LEU A 83 -22.60 -3.95 4.95
C LEU A 83 -23.00 -2.53 5.35
N CYS A 84 -22.17 -1.53 5.08
CA CYS A 84 -22.32 -0.17 5.61
C CYS A 84 -22.52 0.93 4.56
N GLY A 85 -22.50 0.60 3.26
CA GLY A 85 -22.65 1.56 2.17
C GLY A 85 -21.36 2.23 1.73
N TYR A 86 -20.25 2.07 2.45
CA TYR A 86 -18.97 2.73 2.16
C TYR A 86 -17.88 1.72 1.81
N ARG A 87 -16.99 2.11 0.88
CA ARG A 87 -15.77 1.35 0.58
C ARG A 87 -14.62 1.76 1.50
N PRO A 88 -13.64 0.85 1.71
CA PRO A 88 -12.39 1.23 2.39
C PRO A 88 -11.75 2.45 1.70
N ALA A 89 -11.26 3.41 2.48
CA ALA A 89 -10.48 4.54 1.98
C ALA A 89 -9.04 4.13 1.63
N ALA A 90 -8.52 3.09 2.28
CA ALA A 90 -7.20 2.52 2.02
C ALA A 90 -7.31 1.05 1.64
N ASN A 91 -6.61 0.64 0.58
CA ASN A 91 -6.45 -0.76 0.21
C ASN A 91 -4.99 -1.19 0.35
N GLY A 92 -4.78 -2.37 0.95
CA GLY A 92 -3.45 -2.95 1.13
C GLY A 92 -3.23 -4.20 0.28
N TYR A 93 -1.99 -4.40 -0.20
CA TYR A 93 -1.59 -5.51 -1.06
C TYR A 93 -0.21 -6.04 -0.69
N GLU A 94 0.05 -7.32 -0.96
CA GLU A 94 1.38 -7.94 -0.86
C GLU A 94 1.97 -8.12 -2.27
N LEU A 95 3.27 -7.82 -2.43
CA LEU A 95 3.98 -7.94 -3.70
C LEU A 95 4.90 -9.17 -3.79
N ALA A 96 5.12 -9.90 -2.69
CA ALA A 96 6.00 -11.07 -2.69
C ALA A 96 5.63 -12.08 -3.78
N GLY A 97 6.59 -12.43 -4.61
CA GLY A 97 6.44 -13.28 -5.78
C GLY A 97 6.59 -12.56 -7.12
N ILE A 98 6.37 -11.23 -7.17
CA ILE A 98 6.54 -10.46 -8.40
C ILE A 98 7.99 -10.45 -8.86
N GLU A 99 8.93 -10.34 -7.92
CA GLU A 99 10.37 -10.35 -8.16
C GLU A 99 10.86 -11.64 -8.82
N SER A 100 10.14 -12.73 -8.60
CA SER A 100 10.43 -14.06 -9.18
C SER A 100 9.62 -14.36 -10.44
N GLY A 101 8.91 -13.36 -11.00
CA GLY A 101 8.09 -13.52 -12.21
C GLY A 101 6.83 -14.38 -12.03
N LYS A 102 6.37 -14.59 -10.80
CA LYS A 102 5.12 -15.32 -10.54
C LYS A 102 3.92 -14.54 -11.06
N GLN A 103 2.85 -15.26 -11.42
CA GLN A 103 1.60 -14.64 -11.88
C GLN A 103 0.69 -14.17 -10.73
N GLN A 104 0.93 -14.68 -9.52
CA GLN A 104 0.20 -14.35 -8.30
C GLN A 104 1.18 -14.15 -7.14
N ASN A 105 0.75 -13.35 -6.18
CA ASN A 105 1.55 -13.07 -4.99
C ASN A 105 1.51 -14.22 -3.97
N ALA A 106 2.21 -14.04 -2.85
CA ALA A 106 2.27 -15.02 -1.77
C ALA A 106 0.88 -15.35 -1.16
N ASP A 107 -0.07 -14.43 -1.26
CA ASP A 107 -1.45 -14.60 -0.77
C ASP A 107 -2.40 -15.25 -1.82
N GLY A 108 -1.86 -15.69 -2.96
CA GLY A 108 -2.62 -16.32 -4.04
C GLY A 108 -3.43 -15.34 -4.89
N VAL A 109 -3.16 -14.04 -4.82
CA VAL A 109 -3.87 -13.01 -5.57
C VAL A 109 -3.12 -12.71 -6.88
N PRO A 110 -3.78 -12.79 -8.06
CA PRO A 110 -3.13 -12.49 -9.34
C PRO A 110 -2.67 -11.04 -9.42
N PHE A 111 -1.42 -10.80 -9.85
CA PHE A 111 -0.88 -9.44 -10.00
C PHE A 111 -1.65 -8.59 -10.98
N LYS A 112 -2.24 -9.19 -12.01
CA LYS A 112 -3.16 -8.52 -12.93
C LYS A 112 -4.38 -7.95 -12.20
N ALA A 113 -4.99 -8.74 -11.32
CA ALA A 113 -6.15 -8.30 -10.53
C ALA A 113 -5.76 -7.19 -9.53
N ILE A 114 -4.59 -7.31 -8.90
CA ILE A 114 -4.06 -6.24 -8.02
C ILE A 114 -3.88 -4.94 -8.81
N ARG A 115 -3.26 -4.99 -9.99
CA ARG A 115 -3.07 -3.81 -10.84
C ARG A 115 -4.39 -3.13 -11.22
N GLU A 116 -5.37 -3.90 -11.64
CA GLU A 116 -6.70 -3.40 -12.02
C GLU A 116 -7.40 -2.73 -10.84
N ASP A 117 -7.31 -3.33 -9.67
CA ASP A 117 -7.91 -2.79 -8.45
C ASP A 117 -7.20 -1.53 -7.96
N VAL A 118 -5.87 -1.51 -7.98
CA VAL A 118 -5.04 -0.33 -7.69
C VAL A 118 -5.48 0.85 -8.54
N LEU A 119 -5.55 0.69 -9.85
CA LEU A 119 -5.97 1.77 -10.76
C LEU A 119 -7.42 2.21 -10.53
N ASN A 120 -8.30 1.28 -10.19
CA ASN A 120 -9.70 1.57 -9.87
C ASN A 120 -9.82 2.37 -8.56
N HIS A 121 -9.07 1.97 -7.54
CA HIS A 121 -9.05 2.62 -6.24
C HIS A 121 -8.40 4.02 -6.32
N PHE A 122 -7.28 4.14 -7.04
CA PHE A 122 -6.62 5.41 -7.33
C PHE A 122 -7.54 6.42 -8.02
N ARG A 123 -8.28 6.01 -9.08
CA ARG A 123 -9.23 6.89 -9.79
C ARG A 123 -10.33 7.43 -8.87
N LYS A 124 -10.64 6.73 -7.78
CA LYS A 124 -11.59 7.15 -6.76
C LYS A 124 -10.97 7.97 -5.64
N GLY A 125 -9.65 8.22 -5.71
CA GLY A 125 -8.91 9.02 -4.73
C GLY A 125 -8.46 8.24 -3.49
N GLY A 126 -8.54 6.91 -3.47
CA GLY A 126 -8.21 6.08 -2.32
C GLY A 126 -6.72 5.85 -2.11
N LEU A 127 -6.31 5.65 -0.86
CA LEU A 127 -4.94 5.35 -0.47
C LEU A 127 -4.55 3.91 -0.86
N LEU A 128 -3.35 3.76 -1.39
CA LEU A 128 -2.78 2.49 -1.82
C LEU A 128 -1.55 2.15 -0.97
N ILE A 129 -1.55 0.97 -0.34
CA ILE A 129 -0.44 0.50 0.49
C ILE A 129 0.02 -0.85 -0.03
N MET A 130 1.32 -1.00 -0.24
CA MET A 130 1.93 -2.23 -0.72
C MET A 130 3.03 -2.68 0.23
N ASN A 131 3.06 -3.96 0.53
CA ASN A 131 4.16 -4.58 1.25
C ASN A 131 5.02 -5.37 0.26
N TRP A 132 6.32 -5.28 0.39
CA TRP A 132 7.22 -6.16 -0.35
C TRP A 132 8.04 -7.00 0.60
N THR A 133 7.56 -8.21 0.86
CA THR A 133 8.26 -9.25 1.60
C THR A 133 9.22 -9.97 0.65
N MET A 134 10.44 -9.44 0.53
CA MET A 134 11.44 -9.91 -0.43
C MET A 134 11.95 -11.31 -0.07
N PRO A 135 12.08 -12.24 -1.03
CA PRO A 135 12.73 -13.53 -0.81
C PRO A 135 14.24 -13.38 -0.60
N HIS A 136 14.88 -14.41 -0.03
CA HIS A 136 16.31 -14.38 0.24
C HIS A 136 17.11 -14.35 -1.07
N TYR A 137 18.02 -13.38 -1.21
CA TYR A 137 18.89 -13.22 -2.39
C TYR A 137 20.28 -13.89 -2.21
N ASN A 138 20.53 -14.57 -1.07
CA ASN A 138 21.75 -15.34 -0.75
C ASN A 138 23.07 -14.53 -0.89
N GLY A 139 23.04 -13.23 -0.62
CA GLY A 139 24.19 -12.35 -0.80
C GLY A 139 24.58 -12.07 -2.25
N ASN A 140 23.80 -12.55 -3.23
CA ASN A 140 24.05 -12.32 -4.65
C ASN A 140 23.52 -10.96 -5.08
N ALA A 141 24.44 -10.03 -5.39
CA ALA A 141 24.09 -8.66 -5.77
C ALA A 141 23.28 -8.60 -7.08
N ASP A 142 23.64 -9.42 -8.08
CA ASP A 142 22.95 -9.45 -9.38
C ASP A 142 21.49 -9.92 -9.20
N LEU A 143 21.26 -10.86 -8.30
CA LEU A 143 19.92 -11.35 -7.98
C LEU A 143 19.09 -10.28 -7.23
N LEU A 144 19.72 -9.51 -6.34
CA LEU A 144 19.07 -8.40 -5.67
C LEU A 144 18.64 -7.31 -6.67
N GLU A 145 19.50 -6.95 -7.60
CA GLU A 145 19.20 -6.02 -8.69
C GLU A 145 18.07 -6.53 -9.58
N GLU A 146 18.10 -7.82 -9.97
CA GLU A 146 17.02 -8.40 -10.77
C GLU A 146 15.67 -8.39 -10.04
N TYR A 147 15.64 -8.76 -8.75
CA TYR A 147 14.43 -8.67 -7.94
C TYR A 147 13.87 -7.25 -7.89
N THR A 148 14.74 -6.29 -7.61
CA THR A 148 14.33 -4.87 -7.53
C THR A 148 13.83 -4.37 -8.87
N LYS A 149 14.48 -4.76 -9.98
CA LYS A 149 14.06 -4.41 -11.34
C LYS A 149 12.68 -4.97 -11.69
N GLN A 150 12.34 -6.18 -11.27
CA GLN A 150 11.01 -6.75 -11.50
C GLN A 150 9.93 -5.98 -10.71
N VAL A 151 10.21 -5.62 -9.46
CA VAL A 151 9.32 -4.78 -8.66
C VAL A 151 9.15 -3.39 -9.29
N ALA A 152 10.24 -2.75 -9.71
CA ALA A 152 10.21 -1.46 -10.40
C ALA A 152 9.36 -1.50 -11.68
N LYS A 153 9.53 -2.53 -12.51
CA LYS A 153 8.69 -2.75 -13.69
C LYS A 153 7.21 -2.87 -13.35
N TYR A 154 6.88 -3.59 -12.29
CA TYR A 154 5.50 -3.71 -11.86
C TYR A 154 4.93 -2.37 -11.39
N LEU A 155 5.66 -1.63 -10.56
CA LEU A 155 5.28 -0.29 -10.10
C LEU A 155 5.08 0.68 -11.27
N ASP A 156 5.90 0.58 -12.32
CA ASP A 156 5.73 1.38 -13.54
C ASP A 156 4.44 1.04 -14.31
N THR A 157 3.94 -0.20 -14.22
CA THR A 157 2.64 -0.56 -14.82
C THR A 157 1.44 0.05 -14.10
N LEU A 158 1.62 0.58 -12.89
CA LEU A 158 0.55 1.20 -12.10
C LEU A 158 0.24 2.61 -12.63
N GLN A 159 -0.09 2.69 -13.90
CA GLN A 159 -0.48 3.93 -14.58
C GLN A 159 -1.74 3.70 -15.42
N ASP A 160 -2.53 4.76 -15.58
CA ASP A 160 -3.72 4.74 -16.40
C ASP A 160 -3.39 4.87 -17.90
N GLY A 161 -4.44 4.88 -18.75
CA GLY A 161 -4.29 5.02 -20.19
C GLY A 161 -3.67 6.35 -20.65
N TYR A 162 -3.57 7.34 -19.78
CA TYR A 162 -2.96 8.66 -20.03
C TYR A 162 -1.52 8.74 -19.51
N GLY A 163 -1.00 7.68 -18.91
CA GLY A 163 0.34 7.64 -18.33
C GLY A 163 0.42 8.29 -16.92
N ILE A 164 -0.72 8.51 -16.28
CA ILE A 164 -0.78 9.02 -14.91
C ILE A 164 -0.49 7.86 -13.97
N LYS A 165 0.60 7.94 -13.23
CA LYS A 165 1.02 6.92 -12.27
C LYS A 165 0.21 7.01 -10.97
N ALA A 166 -0.21 5.87 -10.45
CA ALA A 166 -0.84 5.75 -9.14
C ALA A 166 0.23 5.79 -8.04
N PRO A 167 0.24 6.81 -7.15
CA PRO A 167 1.14 6.82 -6.01
C PRO A 167 0.80 5.72 -5.01
N VAL A 168 1.82 5.05 -4.49
CA VAL A 168 1.65 3.99 -3.49
C VAL A 168 2.58 4.22 -2.29
N VAL A 169 2.10 3.89 -1.10
CA VAL A 169 2.97 3.70 0.07
C VAL A 169 3.58 2.31 -0.05
N LEU A 170 4.89 2.22 -0.19
CA LEU A 170 5.61 0.96 -0.30
C LEU A 170 6.37 0.66 1.00
N ASN A 171 5.91 -0.34 1.74
CA ASN A 171 6.61 -0.88 2.89
C ASN A 171 7.66 -1.88 2.39
N LEU A 172 8.92 -1.46 2.38
CA LEU A 172 10.04 -2.35 2.07
C LEU A 172 10.36 -3.22 3.28
N LEU A 173 10.64 -4.50 3.06
CA LEU A 173 11.10 -5.44 4.09
C LEU A 173 10.28 -5.38 5.39
N PRO A 174 8.95 -5.57 5.35
CA PRO A 174 8.11 -5.46 6.56
C PRO A 174 8.59 -6.45 7.64
N ILE A 175 8.86 -5.96 8.86
CA ILE A 175 9.36 -6.77 9.96
C ILE A 175 8.19 -7.55 10.59
N ASP A 176 8.03 -8.80 10.20
CA ASP A 176 6.98 -9.71 10.70
C ASP A 176 7.51 -10.76 11.71
N GLY A 177 8.85 -10.81 11.87
CA GLY A 177 9.56 -11.77 12.70
C GLY A 177 9.67 -13.17 12.10
N LYS A 178 9.29 -13.37 10.83
CA LYS A 178 9.38 -14.64 10.10
C LYS A 178 10.30 -14.54 8.87
N ALA A 179 10.25 -13.42 8.17
CA ALA A 179 11.07 -13.18 6.99
C ALA A 179 12.55 -13.26 7.34
N TRP A 180 13.38 -13.73 6.39
CA TRP A 180 14.82 -13.96 6.60
C TRP A 180 15.56 -12.71 7.08
N TYR A 181 15.23 -11.55 6.56
CA TYR A 181 15.86 -10.28 6.94
C TYR A 181 15.52 -9.84 8.38
N CYS A 182 14.51 -10.45 9.01
CA CYS A 182 14.26 -10.26 10.44
C CYS A 182 15.37 -10.83 11.34
N GLN A 183 16.26 -11.67 10.78
CA GLN A 183 17.42 -12.24 11.48
C GLN A 183 18.68 -11.38 11.32
N LEU A 184 18.70 -10.42 10.41
CA LEU A 184 19.82 -9.49 10.25
C LEU A 184 20.01 -8.66 11.51
N SER A 185 21.23 -8.20 11.74
CA SER A 185 21.48 -7.15 12.72
C SER A 185 20.75 -5.85 12.34
N LYS A 186 20.67 -4.90 13.24
CA LYS A 186 20.10 -3.58 12.98
C LYS A 186 20.76 -2.91 11.77
N ASP A 187 22.10 -2.87 11.78
CA ASP A 187 22.87 -2.17 10.75
C ASP A 187 22.76 -2.83 9.38
N GLU A 188 22.83 -4.17 9.31
CA GLU A 188 22.63 -4.92 8.06
C GLU A 188 21.22 -4.72 7.49
N TYR A 189 20.18 -4.68 8.33
CA TYR A 189 18.81 -4.40 7.88
C TYR A 189 18.69 -2.99 7.32
N ILE A 190 19.25 -1.98 8.00
CA ILE A 190 19.23 -0.59 7.58
C ILE A 190 19.99 -0.42 6.25
N GLU A 191 21.16 -1.04 6.12
CA GLU A 191 21.95 -1.01 4.89
C GLU A 191 21.19 -1.62 3.70
N LEU A 192 20.59 -2.80 3.90
CA LEU A 192 19.77 -3.44 2.88
C LEU A 192 18.56 -2.58 2.49
N TYR A 193 17.89 -1.98 3.47
CA TYR A 193 16.73 -1.12 3.24
C TYR A 193 17.11 0.08 2.34
N LYS A 194 18.17 0.79 2.68
CA LYS A 194 18.72 1.91 1.89
C LYS A 194 19.11 1.48 0.48
N LYS A 195 19.82 0.36 0.37
CA LYS A 195 20.22 -0.18 -0.93
C LYS A 195 19.03 -0.48 -1.84
N LEU A 196 17.92 -0.97 -1.29
CA LEU A 196 16.70 -1.20 -2.08
C LEU A 196 16.05 0.12 -2.53
N GLN A 197 16.08 1.17 -1.70
CA GLN A 197 15.61 2.50 -2.11
C GLN A 197 16.44 3.03 -3.27
N ASP A 198 17.78 2.99 -3.16
CA ASP A 198 18.70 3.44 -4.22
C ASP A 198 18.45 2.66 -5.53
N LEU A 199 18.31 1.34 -5.45
CA LEU A 199 18.04 0.50 -6.63
C LEU A 199 16.67 0.78 -7.26
N LEU A 200 15.64 1.13 -6.49
CA LEU A 200 14.34 1.53 -7.03
C LEU A 200 14.43 2.90 -7.71
N GLU A 201 15.18 3.83 -7.15
CA GLU A 201 15.46 5.15 -7.74
C GLU A 201 16.23 5.01 -9.05
N ASP A 202 17.28 4.19 -9.08
CA ASP A 202 18.07 3.86 -10.28
C ASP A 202 17.23 3.20 -11.41
N ASN A 203 16.08 2.60 -11.06
CA ASN A 203 15.11 2.05 -12.00
C ASN A 203 13.94 3.00 -12.31
N ASP A 204 14.09 4.31 -12.11
CA ASP A 204 13.10 5.37 -12.44
C ASP A 204 11.74 5.18 -11.72
N VAL A 205 11.71 4.64 -10.52
CA VAL A 205 10.48 4.54 -9.72
C VAL A 205 10.15 5.90 -9.12
N THR A 206 9.09 6.55 -9.61
CA THR A 206 8.71 7.93 -9.29
C THR A 206 7.37 8.05 -8.56
N ASN A 207 6.69 6.93 -8.31
CA ASN A 207 5.34 6.88 -7.74
C ASN A 207 5.27 6.16 -6.39
N VAL A 208 6.36 6.19 -5.62
CA VAL A 208 6.46 5.52 -4.32
C VAL A 208 6.73 6.53 -3.20
N VAL A 209 5.97 6.39 -2.13
CA VAL A 209 6.21 6.95 -0.80
C VAL A 209 6.71 5.82 0.08
N TYR A 210 7.89 5.93 0.67
CA TYR A 210 8.46 4.82 1.43
C TYR A 210 7.86 4.72 2.83
N GLY A 211 7.48 3.48 3.19
CA GLY A 211 6.94 3.12 4.49
C GLY A 211 7.83 2.12 5.24
N TYR A 212 8.09 2.38 6.51
CA TYR A 212 8.63 1.41 7.44
C TYR A 212 7.49 0.66 8.12
N SER A 213 7.49 -0.67 8.06
CA SER A 213 6.43 -1.49 8.63
C SER A 213 6.98 -2.55 9.58
N GLU A 214 6.41 -2.62 10.78
CA GLU A 214 6.81 -3.57 11.82
C GLU A 214 5.60 -4.22 12.49
N THR A 215 5.68 -5.53 12.74
CA THR A 215 4.66 -6.27 13.49
C THR A 215 4.95 -6.18 14.99
N TYR A 216 4.03 -5.57 15.72
CA TYR A 216 4.10 -5.50 17.17
C TYR A 216 3.97 -6.88 17.82
N LYS A 217 4.80 -7.11 18.82
CA LYS A 217 4.72 -8.26 19.73
C LYS A 217 4.71 -7.75 21.17
N PRO A 218 3.75 -8.17 22.02
CA PRO A 218 3.67 -7.72 23.40
C PRO A 218 5.02 -7.82 24.13
N GLY A 219 5.42 -6.73 24.79
CA GLY A 219 6.69 -6.64 25.50
C GLY A 219 7.93 -6.41 24.64
N LYS A 220 7.77 -6.20 23.33
CA LYS A 220 8.88 -5.80 22.44
C LYS A 220 8.84 -4.31 22.17
N LYS A 221 10.02 -3.70 22.12
CA LYS A 221 10.19 -2.32 21.71
C LYS A 221 10.04 -2.20 20.21
N LEU A 222 9.30 -1.19 19.77
CA LEU A 222 9.14 -0.84 18.36
C LEU A 222 10.28 0.10 17.89
N MET A 223 10.44 0.22 16.58
CA MET A 223 11.33 1.16 15.88
C MET A 223 12.83 0.96 16.14
N GLU A 224 13.24 -0.19 16.70
CA GLU A 224 14.67 -0.45 16.94
C GLU A 224 15.50 -0.55 15.66
N ARG A 225 14.85 -0.89 14.53
CA ARG A 225 15.47 -1.04 13.20
C ARG A 225 15.03 0.04 12.20
N TYR A 226 14.47 1.12 12.70
CA TYR A 226 14.05 2.23 11.84
C TYR A 226 15.23 2.76 11.01
N PRO A 227 15.13 2.83 9.67
CA PRO A 227 16.27 3.14 8.81
C PRO A 227 16.67 4.62 8.82
N ASP A 228 15.80 5.52 9.28
CA ASP A 228 16.01 6.97 9.28
C ASP A 228 16.54 7.54 7.94
N HIS A 229 15.96 7.04 6.85
CA HIS A 229 16.33 7.44 5.50
C HIS A 229 15.12 7.41 4.59
N GLN A 230 14.69 8.56 4.09
CA GLN A 230 13.57 8.72 3.14
C GLN A 230 12.29 7.96 3.55
N ILE A 231 12.00 7.86 4.85
CA ILE A 231 10.75 7.28 5.34
C ILE A 231 9.72 8.39 5.54
N ASP A 232 8.53 8.19 5.01
CA ASP A 232 7.41 9.13 5.11
C ASP A 232 6.24 8.56 5.92
N VAL A 233 6.16 7.23 6.02
CA VAL A 233 5.08 6.53 6.69
C VAL A 233 5.64 5.47 7.64
N ILE A 234 5.11 5.42 8.85
CA ILE A 234 5.33 4.33 9.79
C ILE A 234 4.03 3.55 9.91
N ASN A 235 4.10 2.24 9.65
CA ASN A 235 2.99 1.31 9.84
C ASN A 235 3.31 0.30 10.92
N VAL A 236 2.44 0.14 11.91
CA VAL A 236 2.54 -0.95 12.87
C VAL A 236 1.42 -1.95 12.64
N THR A 237 1.81 -3.21 12.45
CA THR A 237 0.86 -4.32 12.26
C THR A 237 0.63 -5.05 13.59
N TYR A 238 -0.63 -5.22 13.97
CA TYR A 238 -1.03 -6.07 15.09
C TYR A 238 -2.34 -6.79 14.79
N LEU A 239 -2.22 -8.01 14.30
CA LEU A 239 -3.34 -8.89 14.00
C LEU A 239 -3.38 -10.04 15.01
N GLN A 240 -4.52 -10.22 15.69
CA GLN A 240 -4.75 -11.40 16.52
C GLN A 240 -5.45 -12.48 15.70
N THR A 241 -4.97 -13.71 15.85
CA THR A 241 -5.63 -14.89 15.28
C THR A 241 -6.79 -15.35 16.17
N ARG A 242 -7.74 -16.09 15.61
CA ARG A 242 -8.93 -16.62 16.27
C ARG A 242 -8.66 -17.30 17.62
N ASN A 243 -7.56 -18.06 17.71
CA ASN A 243 -7.22 -18.82 18.90
C ASN A 243 -6.58 -17.99 20.03
N ALA A 244 -6.26 -16.74 19.77
CA ALA A 244 -5.56 -15.84 20.68
C ALA A 244 -6.45 -14.68 21.18
N ILE A 245 -7.76 -14.75 20.96
CA ILE A 245 -8.70 -13.66 21.28
C ILE A 245 -8.72 -13.40 22.79
N ARG A 246 -8.12 -12.26 23.15
CA ARG A 246 -8.18 -11.69 24.49
C ARG A 246 -8.36 -10.19 24.38
N LEU A 247 -9.61 -9.73 24.43
CA LEU A 247 -9.93 -8.31 24.27
C LEU A 247 -9.12 -7.38 25.20
N PRO A 248 -8.93 -7.71 26.51
CA PRO A 248 -8.06 -6.88 27.36
C PRO A 248 -6.60 -6.81 26.89
N LEU A 249 -6.04 -7.91 26.40
CA LEU A 249 -4.68 -7.93 25.86
C LEU A 249 -4.59 -7.11 24.56
N TYR A 250 -5.61 -7.21 23.71
CA TYR A 250 -5.67 -6.42 22.49
C TYR A 250 -5.75 -4.92 22.81
N GLN A 251 -6.61 -4.52 23.75
CA GLN A 251 -6.73 -3.13 24.18
C GLN A 251 -5.42 -2.60 24.77
N GLN A 252 -4.75 -3.37 25.62
CA GLN A 252 -3.45 -3.01 26.16
C GLN A 252 -2.42 -2.85 25.05
N SER A 253 -2.35 -3.80 24.11
CA SER A 253 -1.42 -3.76 22.98
C SER A 253 -1.65 -2.54 22.08
N MET A 254 -2.89 -2.17 21.82
CA MET A 254 -3.22 -0.96 21.06
C MET A 254 -2.67 0.31 21.72
N LYS A 255 -2.83 0.43 23.04
CA LYS A 255 -2.28 1.55 23.81
C LYS A 255 -0.74 1.57 23.77
N GLU A 256 -0.13 0.40 23.95
CA GLU A 256 1.34 0.28 23.90
C GLU A 256 1.91 0.66 22.51
N ILE A 257 1.25 0.23 21.44
CA ILE A 257 1.63 0.59 20.06
C ILE A 257 1.55 2.12 19.88
N ILE A 258 0.40 2.71 20.21
CA ILE A 258 0.18 4.15 20.02
C ILE A 258 1.19 4.95 20.86
N THR A 259 1.41 4.57 22.10
CA THR A 259 2.35 5.25 23.00
C THR A 259 3.79 5.20 22.51
N GLN A 260 4.20 4.12 21.82
CA GLN A 260 5.56 4.01 21.28
C GLN A 260 5.69 4.63 19.88
N ALA A 261 4.76 4.30 18.98
CA ALA A 261 4.92 4.59 17.56
C ALA A 261 4.47 6.00 17.16
N LEU A 262 3.40 6.52 17.76
CA LEU A 262 2.88 7.83 17.35
C LEU A 262 3.84 8.99 17.70
N PRO A 263 4.39 9.10 18.92
CA PRO A 263 5.40 10.14 19.21
C PRO A 263 6.64 9.99 18.35
N PHE A 264 7.09 8.77 18.11
CA PHE A 264 8.24 8.50 17.23
C PHE A 264 7.97 8.98 15.80
N ALA A 265 6.79 8.68 15.23
CA ALA A 265 6.41 9.16 13.90
C ALA A 265 6.35 10.69 13.83
N GLN A 266 5.83 11.34 14.87
CA GLN A 266 5.77 12.80 14.95
C GLN A 266 7.18 13.43 15.01
N GLU A 267 8.09 12.87 15.81
CA GLU A 267 9.49 13.32 15.91
C GLU A 267 10.20 13.24 14.56
N HIS A 268 9.94 12.20 13.77
CA HIS A 268 10.54 11.98 12.45
C HIS A 268 9.71 12.59 11.30
N ASN A 269 8.66 13.36 11.61
CA ASN A 269 7.75 13.96 10.62
C ASN A 269 7.12 12.95 9.64
N ASN A 270 6.78 11.76 10.13
CA ASN A 270 6.16 10.69 9.38
C ASN A 270 4.64 10.61 9.63
N ALA A 271 3.87 10.18 8.63
CA ALA A 271 2.50 9.76 8.86
C ALA A 271 2.51 8.44 9.65
N PHE A 272 1.61 8.31 10.62
CA PHE A 272 1.44 7.07 11.38
C PHE A 272 0.18 6.33 10.94
N GLY A 273 0.33 5.07 10.55
CA GLY A 273 -0.76 4.17 10.21
C GLY A 273 -0.67 2.84 10.96
N MET A 274 -1.76 2.12 10.98
CA MET A 274 -1.85 0.82 11.64
C MET A 274 -2.56 -0.20 10.76
N THR A 275 -2.09 -1.46 10.83
CA THR A 275 -2.83 -2.62 10.31
C THR A 275 -3.22 -3.50 11.48
N THR A 276 -4.52 -3.66 11.75
CA THR A 276 -4.97 -4.31 12.98
C THR A 276 -6.27 -5.10 12.80
N GLY A 277 -6.66 -5.81 13.83
CA GLY A 277 -7.92 -6.55 13.92
C GLY A 277 -7.80 -7.85 14.68
N ILE A 278 -8.95 -8.42 14.99
CA ILE A 278 -9.07 -9.76 15.57
C ILE A 278 -9.82 -10.64 14.56
N GLU A 279 -9.19 -11.75 14.18
CA GLU A 279 -9.80 -12.71 13.26
C GLU A 279 -11.07 -13.31 13.85
N SER A 280 -12.12 -13.40 13.05
CA SER A 280 -13.41 -14.01 13.40
C SER A 280 -14.07 -13.39 14.62
N ILE A 281 -14.12 -12.08 14.67
CA ILE A 281 -14.61 -11.30 15.79
C ILE A 281 -15.97 -11.81 16.27
N GLY A 282 -16.01 -12.34 17.49
CA GLY A 282 -17.25 -12.72 18.17
C GLY A 282 -17.95 -11.53 18.83
N ASP A 283 -17.17 -10.52 19.24
CA ASP A 283 -17.62 -9.34 19.95
C ASP A 283 -17.22 -8.08 19.16
N SER A 284 -18.21 -7.30 18.72
CA SER A 284 -18.00 -6.08 17.94
C SER A 284 -17.58 -4.88 18.80
N SER A 285 -17.52 -5.00 20.10
CA SER A 285 -17.09 -3.92 21.01
C SER A 285 -15.63 -3.49 20.77
N ILE A 286 -14.82 -4.33 20.13
CA ILE A 286 -13.47 -3.95 19.68
C ILE A 286 -13.50 -2.67 18.84
N PHE A 287 -14.49 -2.49 17.98
CA PHE A 287 -14.55 -1.32 17.10
C PHE A 287 -14.96 -0.06 17.85
N SER A 288 -15.99 -0.15 18.72
CA SER A 288 -16.56 1.00 19.42
C SER A 288 -15.86 1.31 20.75
N GLU A 289 -15.40 0.29 21.49
CA GLU A 289 -14.85 0.48 22.84
C GLU A 289 -13.32 0.49 22.88
N VAL A 290 -12.65 -0.06 21.85
CA VAL A 290 -11.19 -0.09 21.78
C VAL A 290 -10.65 0.83 20.69
N LEU A 291 -11.05 0.61 19.43
CA LEU A 291 -10.47 1.35 18.31
C LEU A 291 -11.00 2.79 18.24
N LEU A 292 -12.29 2.99 18.29
CA LEU A 292 -12.89 4.32 18.13
C LEU A 292 -12.39 5.35 19.15
N PRO A 293 -12.26 5.04 20.46
CA PRO A 293 -11.68 5.98 21.43
C PRO A 293 -10.24 6.38 21.10
N GLU A 294 -9.42 5.43 20.62
CA GLU A 294 -8.03 5.73 20.24
C GLU A 294 -7.96 6.62 18.99
N LEU A 295 -8.82 6.38 18.00
CA LEU A 295 -8.90 7.24 16.80
C LEU A 295 -9.35 8.67 17.12
N LYS A 296 -10.22 8.85 18.11
CA LYS A 296 -10.68 10.18 18.56
C LYS A 296 -9.62 10.97 19.33
N GLN A 297 -8.73 10.27 20.01
CA GLN A 297 -7.70 10.89 20.83
C GLN A 297 -6.39 11.13 20.08
N HIS A 298 -6.15 10.42 18.99
CA HIS A 298 -4.86 10.37 18.32
C HIS A 298 -4.98 10.61 16.81
N HIS A 299 -4.02 11.34 16.26
CA HIS A 299 -3.93 11.63 14.83
C HIS A 299 -3.30 10.46 14.08
N ILE A 300 -4.12 9.45 13.77
CA ILE A 300 -3.71 8.24 13.03
C ILE A 300 -4.14 8.44 11.56
N ALA A 301 -3.18 8.40 10.64
CA ALA A 301 -3.45 8.67 9.24
C ALA A 301 -4.36 7.61 8.60
N TYR A 302 -4.14 6.33 8.93
CA TYR A 302 -5.01 5.25 8.48
C TYR A 302 -5.05 4.09 9.47
N LEU A 303 -6.18 3.39 9.48
CA LEU A 303 -6.39 2.13 10.18
C LEU A 303 -6.83 1.08 9.18
N MET A 304 -5.97 0.11 8.87
CA MET A 304 -6.29 -1.00 7.99
C MET A 304 -6.68 -2.25 8.78
N PHE A 305 -7.72 -2.92 8.33
CA PHE A 305 -8.09 -4.24 8.82
C PHE A 305 -7.44 -5.35 7.99
N GLY A 306 -7.27 -6.53 8.60
CA GLY A 306 -6.82 -7.72 7.89
C GLY A 306 -7.78 -8.13 6.77
N ARG A 307 -7.36 -9.06 5.94
CA ARG A 307 -8.11 -9.57 4.79
C ARG A 307 -9.30 -10.42 5.22
N ASN A 308 -10.47 -10.17 4.63
CA ASN A 308 -11.57 -11.13 4.62
C ASN A 308 -11.37 -12.12 3.46
N GLN A 309 -11.46 -13.42 3.71
CA GLN A 309 -11.25 -14.45 2.68
C GLN A 309 -11.89 -15.79 3.01
N GLY A 310 -12.00 -16.65 2.00
CA GLY A 310 -12.52 -18.01 2.15
C GLY A 310 -14.03 -18.07 2.27
N GLU A 311 -14.53 -19.26 2.58
CA GLU A 311 -15.95 -19.52 2.75
C GLU A 311 -16.42 -19.08 4.14
N PRO A 312 -17.69 -18.64 4.27
CA PRO A 312 -18.25 -18.21 5.57
C PRO A 312 -18.10 -19.22 6.70
N ILE A 313 -18.10 -20.52 6.38
CA ILE A 313 -17.89 -21.60 7.36
C ILE A 313 -16.51 -21.57 8.02
N ASN A 314 -15.51 -21.02 7.34
CA ASN A 314 -14.13 -20.92 7.85
C ASN A 314 -13.93 -19.69 8.73
N GLU A 315 -14.87 -18.75 8.70
CA GLU A 315 -14.88 -17.53 9.51
C GLU A 315 -13.54 -16.76 9.52
N HIS A 316 -12.85 -16.67 8.37
CA HIS A 316 -11.62 -15.89 8.27
C HIS A 316 -11.93 -14.45 7.85
N TYR A 317 -12.29 -13.60 8.80
CA TYR A 317 -12.60 -12.20 8.57
C TYR A 317 -12.07 -11.30 9.69
N TYR A 318 -11.78 -10.06 9.36
CA TYR A 318 -11.34 -9.01 10.29
C TYR A 318 -12.33 -7.84 10.36
N THR A 319 -13.22 -7.73 9.38
CA THR A 319 -14.36 -6.81 9.40
C THR A 319 -15.64 -7.61 9.19
N PRO A 320 -16.76 -7.17 9.78
CA PRO A 320 -18.04 -7.80 9.49
C PRO A 320 -18.36 -7.80 7.99
N TYR A 321 -19.15 -8.76 7.55
CA TYR A 321 -19.55 -8.95 6.16
C TYR A 321 -21.05 -9.23 6.07
N PRO A 322 -21.70 -9.10 4.90
CA PRO A 322 -23.11 -9.40 4.72
C PRO A 322 -23.44 -10.85 5.11
N GLY A 323 -24.40 -11.01 6.00
CA GLY A 323 -24.81 -12.33 6.53
C GLY A 323 -24.23 -12.71 7.89
N VAL A 324 -23.27 -11.94 8.41
CA VAL A 324 -22.84 -12.09 9.81
C VAL A 324 -23.94 -11.61 10.76
N ALA A 325 -24.05 -12.22 11.96
CA ALA A 325 -25.06 -11.86 12.93
C ALA A 325 -25.00 -10.38 13.33
N ASN A 326 -26.15 -9.72 13.49
CA ASN A 326 -26.25 -8.30 13.85
C ASN A 326 -25.50 -7.94 15.14
N SER A 327 -25.44 -8.85 16.12
CA SER A 327 -24.65 -8.67 17.36
C SER A 327 -23.15 -8.49 17.10
N LYS A 328 -22.65 -8.96 15.95
CA LYS A 328 -21.25 -8.83 15.53
C LYS A 328 -21.00 -7.59 14.69
N THR A 329 -22.00 -6.76 14.40
CA THR A 329 -21.90 -5.58 13.52
C THR A 329 -22.07 -4.25 14.25
N HIS A 330 -22.70 -4.26 15.41
CA HIS A 330 -23.11 -3.01 16.10
C HIS A 330 -21.93 -2.06 16.34
N GLY A 331 -20.88 -2.52 17.03
CA GLY A 331 -19.71 -1.67 17.29
C GLY A 331 -18.97 -1.24 16.02
N PHE A 332 -18.99 -2.06 14.96
CA PHE A 332 -18.45 -1.64 13.67
C PHE A 332 -19.27 -0.51 13.05
N MET A 333 -20.60 -0.57 13.15
CA MET A 333 -21.46 0.51 12.65
C MET A 333 -21.31 1.80 13.47
N GLU A 334 -21.00 1.73 14.76
CA GLU A 334 -20.62 2.91 15.55
C GLU A 334 -19.33 3.53 15.02
N LEU A 335 -18.29 2.71 14.76
CA LEU A 335 -17.05 3.20 14.11
C LEU A 335 -17.32 3.84 12.75
N VAL A 336 -18.15 3.22 11.91
CA VAL A 336 -18.49 3.71 10.56
C VAL A 336 -19.20 5.06 10.59
N ASN A 337 -20.09 5.26 11.56
CA ASN A 337 -20.93 6.45 11.65
C ASN A 337 -20.25 7.62 12.37
N ASP A 338 -19.09 7.42 12.96
CA ASP A 338 -18.35 8.48 13.63
C ASP A 338 -17.57 9.33 12.62
N ASP A 339 -17.53 10.63 12.83
CA ASP A 339 -16.89 11.58 11.94
C ASP A 339 -15.36 11.41 11.84
N VAL A 340 -14.74 10.76 12.82
CA VAL A 340 -13.31 10.42 12.76
C VAL A 340 -13.01 9.40 11.69
N SER A 341 -13.99 8.59 11.28
CA SER A 341 -13.84 7.52 10.28
C SER A 341 -14.06 8.02 8.86
N VAL A 342 -12.99 8.06 8.09
CA VAL A 342 -13.02 8.50 6.69
C VAL A 342 -13.00 7.29 5.76
N PHE A 343 -14.07 7.13 4.98
CA PHE A 343 -14.23 6.12 3.94
C PHE A 343 -14.01 6.71 2.55
N LEU A 344 -13.87 5.86 1.54
CA LEU A 344 -13.53 6.27 0.17
C LEU A 344 -14.51 7.30 -0.40
N GLU A 345 -15.80 7.16 -0.15
CA GLU A 345 -16.85 8.06 -0.64
C GLU A 345 -16.80 9.45 0.02
N LYS A 346 -16.11 9.57 1.17
CA LYS A 346 -15.90 10.83 1.90
C LYS A 346 -14.50 11.42 1.68
N LEU A 347 -13.61 10.67 1.02
CA LEU A 347 -12.22 11.06 0.82
C LEU A 347 -12.05 11.94 -0.42
N ASN A 348 -11.47 13.11 -0.25
CA ASN A 348 -11.17 14.03 -1.34
C ASN A 348 -9.77 14.64 -1.15
N GLY A 349 -9.06 14.86 -2.25
CA GLY A 349 -7.86 15.68 -2.26
C GLY A 349 -6.55 14.99 -1.85
N LEU A 350 -6.53 13.67 -1.65
CA LEU A 350 -5.30 12.97 -1.21
C LEU A 350 -4.11 13.16 -2.18
N TYR A 351 -4.38 13.33 -3.45
CA TYR A 351 -3.39 13.48 -4.52
C TYR A 351 -3.36 14.89 -5.14
N LEU A 352 -4.13 15.83 -4.58
CA LEU A 352 -4.22 17.18 -5.11
C LEU A 352 -3.27 18.12 -4.37
N GLU A 353 -2.83 19.15 -5.08
CA GLU A 353 -2.12 20.29 -4.50
C GLU A 353 -3.08 21.11 -3.62
N HIS A 354 -2.60 21.60 -2.48
CA HIS A 354 -3.36 22.43 -1.52
C HIS A 354 -2.94 23.88 -1.57
#